data_f8cf4b8b7e66a43287a67ec0d212efb8
#
_entry.id   f8cf4b8b7e66a43287a67ec0d212efb8
#
_cell.length_a   1.000
_cell.length_b   1.000
_cell.length_c   1.000
_cell.angle_alpha   90.00
_cell.angle_beta   90.00
_cell.angle_gamma   90.00
#
_symmetry.space_group_name_H-M   'P 1'
#
loop_
_entity.id
_entity.type
_entity.pdbx_description
1 polymer ?
#
loop_
_entity_poly.entity_id
_entity_poly.type
_entity_poly.pdbx_seq_one_letter_code
_entity_poly.pdbx_strand_id
1 'polypeptide(L)'
;MKKIILSLAYLVGSFAVNAQTKPQVGVWRGTFAVAGGNEAPFNFEITNKDVYLLNAEERFELKNYTIRKDSIFIPVEIFDAVLAAKIENSGSLNGKFIKLGTATPDAGIPFKAEAGKEYRFFEKPQEAKVSLQGTWDFLIGTSGNKTVGVFNQTGSKLTGTILSTTGDYRYFEGSVKGNEFFLSAFSGSNPSLIKGTVNGDELTAEFIGFRGSQAIKGTRNEKAALPDAYTLTTLKEGADFNFTFPDAFTGKQVSLKDPKYKGKAVIVTILGSWCPNCIDEALFLSPWYKANKNRGVEIIGLAFERKNDPAFAKTRLEALKKRFDIQYDILFAGLADKKFASAALPALSEVLSFPTTIYIDKAGKVRKIHTGYTGPATGKYYEEFVKEFNEDVNGLLKATGDKSAKL
;
A
#
# COMPACT_ATOMS: atom_id res chain seq x y z
N MET A 1 42.81 -58.38 55.11
CA MET A 1 43.00 -57.17 54.25
C MET A 1 41.85 -57.16 53.26
N LYS A 2 40.79 -56.35 53.53
CA LYS A 2 39.62 -56.19 52.64
C LYS A 2 39.84 -55.00 51.75
N LYS A 3 39.92 -55.23 50.44
CA LYS A 3 39.97 -54.17 49.46
C LYS A 3 38.55 -53.59 49.16
N ILE A 4 38.32 -52.35 49.51
CA ILE A 4 37.12 -51.60 49.16
C ILE A 4 37.31 -51.01 47.75
N ILE A 5 36.49 -51.45 46.79
CA ILE A 5 36.45 -50.89 45.45
C ILE A 5 35.39 -49.80 45.47
N LEU A 6 35.83 -48.52 45.31
CA LEU A 6 34.92 -47.35 45.19
C LEU A 6 34.53 -47.21 43.72
N SER A 7 33.26 -47.55 43.40
CA SER A 7 32.72 -47.33 42.05
C SER A 7 32.22 -45.86 41.92
N LEU A 8 32.92 -45.07 41.11
CA LEU A 8 32.54 -43.71 40.77
C LEU A 8 31.51 -43.76 39.66
N ALA A 9 30.23 -43.53 39.98
CA ALA A 9 29.18 -43.38 38.97
C ALA A 9 29.22 -41.98 38.39
N TYR A 10 29.65 -41.89 37.13
CA TYR A 10 29.51 -40.63 36.32
C TYR A 10 28.05 -40.42 35.96
N LEU A 11 27.39 -39.46 36.60
CA LEU A 11 26.12 -38.92 36.13
C LEU A 11 26.39 -38.03 34.92
N VAL A 12 26.21 -38.55 33.70
CA VAL A 12 26.15 -37.74 32.46
C VAL A 12 24.80 -37.06 32.42
N GLY A 13 24.72 -35.86 32.95
CA GLY A 13 23.57 -34.98 32.78
C GLY A 13 23.42 -34.62 31.31
N SER A 14 22.48 -35.21 30.62
CA SER A 14 22.08 -34.81 29.27
C SER A 14 21.47 -33.39 29.33
N PHE A 15 22.25 -32.37 29.07
CA PHE A 15 21.73 -31.02 28.73
C PHE A 15 21.01 -31.17 27.41
N ALA A 16 19.70 -31.35 27.43
CA ALA A 16 18.87 -31.14 26.25
C ALA A 16 18.97 -29.67 25.86
N VAL A 17 19.86 -29.38 24.94
CA VAL A 17 19.85 -28.09 24.24
C VAL A 17 18.54 -28.05 23.47
N ASN A 18 17.55 -27.36 24.01
CA ASN A 18 16.33 -27.05 23.27
C ASN A 18 16.72 -26.21 22.06
N ALA A 19 16.99 -26.87 20.94
CA ALA A 19 17.18 -26.19 19.66
C ALA A 19 15.93 -25.36 19.38
N GLN A 20 16.10 -24.05 19.27
CA GLN A 20 15.02 -23.12 18.95
C GLN A 20 14.37 -23.55 17.64
N THR A 21 13.08 -23.88 17.66
CA THR A 21 12.34 -24.22 16.45
C THR A 21 12.32 -23.01 15.52
N LYS A 22 12.81 -23.19 14.29
CA LYS A 22 12.79 -22.15 13.26
C LYS A 22 11.69 -22.46 12.25
N PRO A 23 11.04 -21.43 11.69
CA PRO A 23 10.09 -21.63 10.60
C PRO A 23 10.85 -22.12 9.36
N GLN A 24 10.20 -22.99 8.59
CA GLN A 24 10.71 -23.48 7.33
C GLN A 24 10.90 -22.32 6.34
N VAL A 25 12.01 -22.31 5.62
CA VAL A 25 12.26 -21.39 4.48
C VAL A 25 11.41 -21.85 3.30
N GLY A 26 10.86 -20.89 2.55
CA GLY A 26 10.02 -21.12 1.37
C GLY A 26 8.66 -20.44 1.47
N VAL A 27 7.73 -20.87 0.61
CA VAL A 27 6.38 -20.29 0.50
C VAL A 27 5.47 -20.83 1.61
N TRP A 28 4.66 -19.92 2.14
CA TRP A 28 3.66 -20.16 3.16
C TRP A 28 2.30 -19.66 2.70
N ARG A 29 1.26 -20.37 3.11
CA ARG A 29 -0.11 -19.91 3.00
C ARG A 29 -0.63 -19.53 4.39
N GLY A 30 -0.98 -18.26 4.56
CA GLY A 30 -1.67 -17.76 5.75
C GLY A 30 -3.15 -17.56 5.50
N THR A 31 -3.93 -17.50 6.58
CA THR A 31 -5.34 -17.10 6.58
C THR A 31 -5.59 -16.14 7.72
N PHE A 32 -6.13 -14.95 7.41
CA PHE A 32 -6.62 -14.00 8.41
C PHE A 32 -8.08 -14.27 8.74
N ALA A 33 -8.44 -14.20 10.01
CA ALA A 33 -9.83 -14.13 10.41
C ALA A 33 -10.39 -12.72 10.06
N VAL A 34 -11.42 -12.67 9.23
CA VAL A 34 -12.11 -11.43 8.81
C VAL A 34 -13.58 -11.45 9.22
N ALA A 35 -14.32 -10.37 8.96
CA ALA A 35 -15.70 -10.23 9.39
C ALA A 35 -16.60 -11.38 8.92
N GLY A 36 -17.66 -11.65 9.69
CA GLY A 36 -18.66 -12.66 9.36
C GLY A 36 -18.15 -14.10 9.42
N GLY A 37 -17.09 -14.38 10.18
CA GLY A 37 -16.48 -15.72 10.28
C GLY A 37 -15.77 -16.19 9.01
N ASN A 38 -15.45 -15.26 8.10
CA ASN A 38 -14.73 -15.55 6.87
C ASN A 38 -13.21 -15.59 7.12
N GLU A 39 -12.50 -16.26 6.20
CA GLU A 39 -11.04 -16.31 6.16
C GLU A 39 -10.51 -15.64 4.88
N ALA A 40 -9.58 -14.71 5.02
CA ALA A 40 -8.87 -14.09 3.90
C ALA A 40 -7.50 -14.77 3.76
N PRO A 41 -7.29 -15.62 2.75
CA PRO A 41 -6.01 -16.25 2.52
C PRO A 41 -5.00 -15.25 1.95
N PHE A 42 -3.71 -15.46 2.29
CA PHE A 42 -2.60 -14.72 1.72
C PHE A 42 -1.37 -15.63 1.61
N ASN A 43 -0.47 -15.32 0.70
CA ASN A 43 0.79 -16.03 0.58
C ASN A 43 1.95 -15.12 0.96
N PHE A 44 2.97 -15.72 1.53
CA PHE A 44 4.23 -15.07 1.84
C PHE A 44 5.38 -16.07 1.76
N GLU A 45 6.58 -15.55 1.55
CA GLU A 45 7.79 -16.37 1.52
C GLU A 45 8.69 -15.98 2.67
N ILE A 46 9.15 -16.96 3.45
CA ILE A 46 10.19 -16.79 4.45
C ILE A 46 11.53 -17.17 3.83
N THR A 47 12.49 -16.27 3.88
CA THR A 47 13.89 -16.54 3.53
C THR A 47 14.75 -16.62 4.80
N ASN A 48 16.05 -16.79 4.66
CA ASN A 48 16.95 -16.80 5.82
C ASN A 48 17.05 -15.43 6.53
N LYS A 49 16.61 -14.36 5.90
CA LYS A 49 16.77 -13.00 6.41
C LYS A 49 15.48 -12.18 6.45
N ASP A 50 14.70 -12.27 5.39
CA ASP A 50 13.57 -11.40 5.14
C ASP A 50 12.31 -12.23 4.82
N VAL A 51 11.15 -11.60 4.90
CA VAL A 51 9.86 -12.16 4.48
C VAL A 51 9.33 -11.35 3.32
N TYR A 52 8.65 -12.00 2.38
CA TYR A 52 8.03 -11.34 1.24
C TYR A 52 6.54 -11.65 1.22
N LEU A 53 5.69 -10.63 1.22
CA LEU A 53 4.26 -10.80 0.94
C LEU A 53 4.08 -10.97 -0.56
N LEU A 54 3.23 -11.92 -0.95
CA LEU A 54 3.01 -12.29 -2.35
C LEU A 54 1.55 -12.03 -2.72
N ASN A 55 1.30 -11.18 -3.72
CA ASN A 55 -0.02 -10.93 -4.28
C ASN A 55 0.09 -10.80 -5.80
N ALA A 56 -0.35 -11.79 -6.56
CA ALA A 56 -0.18 -11.83 -8.00
C ALA A 56 1.29 -11.60 -8.41
N GLU A 57 1.60 -10.48 -9.03
CA GLU A 57 2.95 -10.10 -9.45
C GLU A 57 3.72 -9.32 -8.37
N GLU A 58 3.02 -8.89 -7.32
CA GLU A 58 3.64 -8.14 -6.23
C GLU A 58 4.46 -9.07 -5.33
N ARG A 59 5.70 -8.66 -5.06
CA ARG A 59 6.59 -9.26 -4.07
C ARG A 59 7.08 -8.18 -3.12
N PHE A 60 6.32 -7.96 -2.03
CA PHE A 60 6.57 -6.88 -1.09
C PHE A 60 7.46 -7.32 0.07
N GLU A 61 8.66 -6.74 0.15
CA GLU A 61 9.68 -7.11 1.13
C GLU A 61 9.39 -6.58 2.53
N LEU A 62 9.46 -7.47 3.52
CA LEU A 62 9.45 -7.19 4.96
C LEU A 62 10.81 -7.59 5.53
N LYS A 63 11.61 -6.59 5.92
CA LYS A 63 13.01 -6.79 6.32
C LYS A 63 13.16 -7.22 7.77
N ASN A 64 14.20 -8.02 8.02
CA ASN A 64 14.75 -8.26 9.35
C ASN A 64 13.74 -8.84 10.36
N TYR A 65 13.09 -9.94 10.00
CA TYR A 65 12.31 -10.66 11.01
C TYR A 65 13.21 -11.15 12.17
N THR A 66 12.63 -11.29 13.35
CA THR A 66 13.34 -11.80 14.53
C THR A 66 12.61 -12.99 15.12
N ILE A 67 13.38 -13.91 15.71
CA ILE A 67 12.83 -15.03 16.46
C ILE A 67 13.23 -14.86 17.92
N ARG A 68 12.23 -14.87 18.81
CA ARG A 68 12.45 -14.82 20.27
C ARG A 68 11.72 -15.99 20.92
N LYS A 69 12.45 -16.87 21.59
CA LYS A 69 11.93 -18.12 22.13
C LYS A 69 11.26 -18.96 21.03
N ASP A 70 9.96 -19.18 21.14
CA ASP A 70 9.09 -19.94 20.25
C ASP A 70 8.27 -19.06 19.29
N SER A 71 8.62 -17.78 19.14
CA SER A 71 7.82 -16.82 18.39
C SER A 71 8.64 -16.07 17.34
N ILE A 72 8.04 -15.87 16.17
CA ILE A 72 8.56 -15.02 15.08
C ILE A 72 7.85 -13.66 15.09
N PHE A 73 8.63 -12.60 14.87
CA PHE A 73 8.17 -11.23 14.73
C PHE A 73 8.63 -10.70 13.38
N ILE A 74 7.69 -10.42 12.50
CA ILE A 74 7.94 -9.91 11.15
C ILE A 74 7.49 -8.46 11.11
N PRO A 75 8.43 -7.48 11.14
CA PRO A 75 8.08 -6.06 11.10
C PRO A 75 7.43 -5.69 9.77
N VAL A 76 6.35 -4.94 9.85
CA VAL A 76 5.72 -4.28 8.70
C VAL A 76 5.92 -2.77 8.89
N GLU A 77 7.20 -2.39 8.90
CA GLU A 77 7.67 -1.06 9.34
C GLU A 77 6.93 0.10 8.68
N ILE A 78 6.70 0.00 7.36
CA ILE A 78 6.08 1.08 6.59
C ILE A 78 4.64 1.36 7.04
N PHE A 79 3.91 0.35 7.53
CA PHE A 79 2.54 0.51 8.03
C PHE A 79 2.46 0.56 9.55
N ASP A 80 3.61 0.67 10.23
CA ASP A 80 3.70 0.68 11.69
C ASP A 80 2.97 -0.52 12.31
N ALA A 81 3.34 -1.71 11.87
CA ALA A 81 2.69 -2.96 12.25
C ALA A 81 3.69 -4.11 12.38
N VAL A 82 3.22 -5.22 12.93
CA VAL A 82 3.99 -6.46 13.07
C VAL A 82 3.08 -7.67 12.85
N LEU A 83 3.58 -8.68 12.13
CA LEU A 83 3.04 -10.02 12.19
C LEU A 83 3.80 -10.76 13.31
N ALA A 84 3.13 -11.05 14.41
CA ALA A 84 3.69 -11.76 15.56
C ALA A 84 3.03 -13.12 15.69
N ALA A 85 3.80 -14.20 15.60
CA ALA A 85 3.24 -15.55 15.64
C ALA A 85 4.10 -16.50 16.46
N LYS A 86 3.43 -17.41 17.17
CA LYS A 86 4.06 -18.58 17.77
C LYS A 86 4.42 -19.58 16.67
N ILE A 87 5.62 -20.12 16.75
CA ILE A 87 6.10 -21.22 15.92
C ILE A 87 5.66 -22.51 16.61
N GLU A 88 4.57 -23.11 16.18
CA GLU A 88 4.06 -24.36 16.77
C GLU A 88 4.93 -25.55 16.38
N ASN A 89 5.39 -25.55 15.13
CA ASN A 89 6.43 -26.42 14.58
C ASN A 89 7.08 -25.71 13.36
N SER A 90 8.05 -26.34 12.73
CA SER A 90 8.78 -25.71 11.59
C SER A 90 7.87 -25.32 10.41
N GLY A 91 6.72 -25.96 10.27
CA GLY A 91 5.76 -25.73 9.18
C GLY A 91 4.45 -25.05 9.60
N SER A 92 4.30 -24.59 10.85
CA SER A 92 3.03 -24.04 11.34
C SER A 92 3.24 -22.80 12.21
N LEU A 93 2.51 -21.72 11.89
CA LEU A 93 2.48 -20.46 12.65
C LEU A 93 1.05 -20.15 13.09
N ASN A 94 0.91 -19.61 14.31
CA ASN A 94 -0.35 -19.12 14.86
C ASN A 94 -0.12 -17.78 15.56
N GLY A 95 -0.76 -16.71 15.09
CA GLY A 95 -0.43 -15.37 15.55
C GLY A 95 -1.44 -14.29 15.23
N LYS A 96 -0.96 -13.06 15.25
CA LYS A 96 -1.75 -11.86 15.01
C LYS A 96 -0.97 -10.84 14.17
N PHE A 97 -1.67 -10.14 13.31
CA PHE A 97 -1.22 -8.89 12.71
C PHE A 97 -1.65 -7.75 13.61
N ILE A 98 -0.68 -7.01 14.16
CA ILE A 98 -0.90 -5.99 15.17
C ILE A 98 -0.42 -4.65 14.63
N LYS A 99 -1.28 -3.62 14.65
CA LYS A 99 -0.90 -2.23 14.36
C LYS A 99 -0.29 -1.59 15.58
N LEU A 100 0.86 -0.96 15.39
CA LEU A 100 1.59 -0.22 16.41
C LEU A 100 1.18 1.26 16.37
N GLY A 101 1.50 2.03 17.41
CA GLY A 101 1.26 3.48 17.42
C GLY A 101 -0.20 3.92 17.38
N THR A 102 -1.15 3.03 17.60
CA THR A 102 -2.58 3.35 17.76
C THR A 102 -2.84 3.98 19.13
N ALA A 103 -3.87 4.82 19.23
CA ALA A 103 -4.23 5.49 20.51
C ALA A 103 -4.64 4.50 21.60
N THR A 104 -5.26 3.37 21.21
CA THR A 104 -5.58 2.23 22.07
C THR A 104 -4.82 1.02 21.59
N PRO A 105 -4.41 0.11 22.51
CA PRO A 105 -3.76 -1.13 22.10
C PRO A 105 -4.60 -1.88 21.06
N ASP A 106 -4.01 -2.22 19.93
CA ASP A 106 -4.67 -3.01 18.90
C ASP A 106 -4.76 -4.47 19.35
N ALA A 107 -5.98 -5.03 19.40
CA ALA A 107 -6.20 -6.44 19.72
C ALA A 107 -5.55 -7.38 18.68
N GLY A 108 -5.22 -6.85 17.52
CA GLY A 108 -4.64 -7.57 16.39
C GLY A 108 -5.65 -8.43 15.64
N ILE A 109 -5.34 -8.71 14.38
CA ILE A 109 -6.13 -9.58 13.51
C ILE A 109 -5.51 -10.98 13.58
N PRO A 110 -6.23 -12.01 14.07
CA PRO A 110 -5.70 -13.36 14.14
C PRO A 110 -5.37 -13.93 12.76
N PHE A 111 -4.26 -14.68 12.67
CA PHE A 111 -3.93 -15.45 11.48
C PHE A 111 -3.29 -16.79 11.85
N LYS A 112 -3.41 -17.74 10.95
CA LYS A 112 -2.67 -19.02 10.96
C LYS A 112 -1.94 -19.16 9.65
N ALA A 113 -0.81 -19.88 9.63
CA ALA A 113 -0.09 -20.14 8.40
C ALA A 113 0.57 -21.52 8.39
N GLU A 114 0.67 -22.10 7.19
CA GLU A 114 1.28 -23.39 6.92
C GLU A 114 2.29 -23.29 5.79
N ALA A 115 3.46 -23.90 5.98
CA ALA A 115 4.54 -23.94 5.02
C ALA A 115 4.24 -24.88 3.85
N GLY A 116 4.85 -24.62 2.68
CA GLY A 116 4.80 -25.48 1.50
C GLY A 116 3.45 -25.48 0.79
N LYS A 117 2.56 -24.54 1.10
CA LYS A 117 1.28 -24.36 0.41
C LYS A 117 1.32 -23.10 -0.45
N GLU A 118 1.27 -23.26 -1.76
CA GLU A 118 1.39 -22.17 -2.73
C GLU A 118 0.02 -21.68 -3.24
N TYR A 119 -1.03 -22.50 -3.09
CA TYR A 119 -2.39 -22.12 -3.52
C TYR A 119 -2.99 -21.03 -2.64
N ARG A 120 -3.83 -20.16 -3.24
CA ARG A 120 -4.54 -19.11 -2.50
C ARG A 120 -5.84 -19.63 -1.90
N PHE A 121 -6.78 -20.11 -2.71
CA PHE A 121 -8.09 -20.61 -2.28
C PHE A 121 -8.23 -22.12 -2.39
N PHE A 122 -7.84 -22.70 -3.51
CA PHE A 122 -8.03 -24.12 -3.81
C PHE A 122 -6.68 -24.77 -4.16
N GLU A 123 -6.39 -25.91 -3.54
CA GLU A 123 -5.16 -26.65 -3.81
C GLU A 123 -5.10 -27.18 -5.24
N LYS A 124 -6.24 -27.57 -5.78
CA LYS A 124 -6.35 -28.01 -7.19
C LYS A 124 -7.11 -26.95 -7.98
N PRO A 125 -6.70 -26.71 -9.24
CA PRO A 125 -7.46 -25.85 -10.15
C PRO A 125 -8.92 -26.27 -10.21
N GLN A 126 -9.83 -25.29 -10.18
CA GLN A 126 -11.27 -25.52 -10.26
C GLN A 126 -11.74 -25.31 -11.70
N GLU A 127 -12.88 -25.88 -12.06
CA GLU A 127 -13.54 -25.57 -13.32
C GLU A 127 -14.20 -24.19 -13.25
N ALA A 128 -13.79 -23.26 -14.12
CA ALA A 128 -14.44 -21.95 -14.26
C ALA A 128 -15.52 -22.03 -15.36
N LYS A 129 -16.77 -21.68 -15.02
CA LYS A 129 -17.89 -21.62 -15.99
C LYS A 129 -18.16 -20.20 -16.48
N VAL A 130 -17.49 -19.22 -15.87
CA VAL A 130 -17.62 -17.80 -16.20
C VAL A 130 -16.24 -17.17 -16.35
N SER A 131 -16.19 -16.02 -17.01
CA SER A 131 -15.01 -15.19 -17.10
C SER A 131 -15.26 -13.81 -16.51
N LEU A 132 -14.32 -13.39 -15.64
CA LEU A 132 -14.25 -12.02 -15.15
C LEU A 132 -13.26 -11.16 -15.96
N GLN A 133 -12.59 -11.74 -16.96
CA GLN A 133 -11.61 -11.02 -17.79
C GLN A 133 -12.17 -9.67 -18.27
N GLY A 134 -11.34 -8.60 -18.19
CA GLY A 134 -11.67 -7.26 -18.65
C GLY A 134 -12.06 -6.30 -17.53
N THR A 135 -12.84 -5.29 -17.88
CA THR A 135 -13.21 -4.20 -16.99
C THR A 135 -14.72 -4.23 -16.64
N TRP A 136 -14.99 -3.74 -15.43
CA TRP A 136 -16.33 -3.76 -14.84
C TRP A 136 -16.63 -2.44 -14.15
N ASP A 137 -17.80 -1.86 -14.41
CA ASP A 137 -18.33 -0.78 -13.56
C ASP A 137 -18.79 -1.38 -12.23
N PHE A 138 -18.23 -0.87 -11.12
CA PHE A 138 -18.56 -1.32 -9.76
C PHE A 138 -19.23 -0.23 -8.94
N LEU A 139 -20.18 -0.67 -8.11
CA LEU A 139 -20.74 0.09 -6.99
C LEU A 139 -20.44 -0.67 -5.71
N ILE A 140 -19.67 -0.05 -4.80
CA ILE A 140 -19.27 -0.64 -3.52
C ILE A 140 -19.97 0.09 -2.37
N GLY A 141 -20.67 -0.68 -1.54
CA GLY A 141 -21.44 -0.14 -0.40
C GLY A 141 -22.61 0.75 -0.84
N THR A 142 -22.93 1.73 -0.01
CA THR A 142 -24.06 2.65 -0.20
C THR A 142 -23.65 4.04 -0.65
N SER A 143 -22.35 4.32 -0.79
CA SER A 143 -21.83 5.66 -1.11
C SER A 143 -22.16 6.14 -2.52
N GLY A 144 -22.55 5.23 -3.42
CA GLY A 144 -22.80 5.54 -4.83
C GLY A 144 -21.55 5.91 -5.64
N ASN A 145 -20.37 5.87 -5.03
CA ASN A 145 -19.12 6.19 -5.71
C ASN A 145 -18.79 5.12 -6.75
N LYS A 146 -18.63 5.54 -7.98
CA LYS A 146 -18.22 4.69 -9.08
C LYS A 146 -16.78 4.22 -8.86
N THR A 147 -16.57 2.93 -9.03
CA THR A 147 -15.25 2.28 -9.05
C THR A 147 -15.15 1.38 -10.27
N VAL A 148 -13.95 0.98 -10.65
CA VAL A 148 -13.72 0.10 -11.81
C VAL A 148 -12.97 -1.13 -11.37
N GLY A 149 -13.57 -2.30 -11.54
CA GLY A 149 -12.88 -3.58 -11.41
C GLY A 149 -12.07 -3.87 -12.68
N VAL A 150 -10.82 -4.26 -12.54
CA VAL A 150 -9.94 -4.66 -13.66
C VAL A 150 -9.40 -6.04 -13.35
N PHE A 151 -9.74 -7.03 -14.20
CA PHE A 151 -9.40 -8.42 -13.93
C PHE A 151 -8.72 -9.10 -15.10
N ASN A 152 -7.76 -9.97 -14.76
CA ASN A 152 -7.11 -10.91 -15.66
C ASN A 152 -7.41 -12.33 -15.20
N GLN A 153 -7.93 -13.16 -16.12
CA GLN A 153 -8.27 -14.53 -15.83
C GLN A 153 -7.59 -15.49 -16.80
N THR A 154 -6.95 -16.53 -16.24
CA THR A 154 -6.38 -17.65 -17.02
C THR A 154 -6.86 -18.95 -16.38
N GLY A 155 -7.78 -19.63 -17.07
CA GLY A 155 -8.48 -20.79 -16.51
C GLY A 155 -9.24 -20.40 -15.24
N SER A 156 -8.92 -21.05 -14.11
CA SER A 156 -9.49 -20.68 -12.80
C SER A 156 -8.67 -19.65 -12.03
N LYS A 157 -7.47 -19.29 -12.46
CA LYS A 157 -6.66 -18.26 -11.79
C LYS A 157 -7.21 -16.88 -12.13
N LEU A 158 -7.42 -16.07 -11.11
CA LEU A 158 -7.95 -14.72 -11.22
C LEU A 158 -7.00 -13.75 -10.51
N THR A 159 -6.63 -12.67 -11.19
CA THR A 159 -5.89 -11.55 -10.61
C THR A 159 -6.57 -10.25 -10.99
N GLY A 160 -6.32 -9.17 -10.27
CA GLY A 160 -6.89 -7.88 -10.61
C GLY A 160 -6.76 -6.83 -9.54
N THR A 161 -7.46 -5.73 -9.74
CA THR A 161 -7.56 -4.62 -8.80
C THR A 161 -8.90 -3.91 -8.93
N ILE A 162 -9.14 -2.97 -8.02
CA ILE A 162 -10.28 -2.04 -8.09
C ILE A 162 -9.71 -0.62 -8.11
N LEU A 163 -10.04 0.15 -9.14
CA LEU A 163 -9.73 1.56 -9.23
C LEU A 163 -10.84 2.39 -8.57
N SER A 164 -10.46 3.43 -7.86
CA SER A 164 -11.34 4.44 -7.29
C SER A 164 -10.79 5.84 -7.54
N THR A 165 -11.60 6.87 -7.35
CA THR A 165 -11.18 8.27 -7.49
C THR A 165 -10.07 8.69 -6.51
N THR A 166 -9.77 7.87 -5.51
CA THR A 166 -8.74 8.15 -4.50
C THR A 166 -7.51 7.27 -4.64
N GLY A 167 -7.50 6.35 -5.61
CA GLY A 167 -6.42 5.42 -5.89
C GLY A 167 -6.93 4.01 -6.15
N ASP A 168 -6.04 3.04 -6.27
CA ASP A 168 -6.39 1.65 -6.48
C ASP A 168 -6.27 0.81 -5.19
N TYR A 169 -6.78 -0.42 -5.25
CA TYR A 169 -6.77 -1.37 -4.13
C TYR A 169 -5.59 -2.34 -4.20
N ARG A 170 -4.59 -2.02 -5.01
CA ARG A 170 -3.40 -2.84 -5.25
C ARG A 170 -3.74 -4.21 -5.84
N TYR A 171 -2.90 -5.20 -5.61
CA TYR A 171 -3.02 -6.52 -6.23
C TYR A 171 -3.94 -7.45 -5.46
N PHE A 172 -4.98 -7.93 -6.10
CA PHE A 172 -5.76 -9.08 -5.67
C PHE A 172 -5.33 -10.33 -6.42
N GLU A 173 -5.37 -11.46 -5.74
CA GLU A 173 -5.17 -12.79 -6.33
C GLU A 173 -6.21 -13.76 -5.83
N GLY A 174 -6.64 -14.66 -6.70
CA GLY A 174 -7.65 -15.63 -6.34
C GLY A 174 -8.02 -16.62 -7.42
N SER A 175 -9.28 -17.08 -7.38
CA SER A 175 -9.75 -18.17 -8.21
C SER A 175 -11.23 -18.04 -8.57
N VAL A 176 -11.59 -18.62 -9.70
CA VAL A 176 -12.97 -18.85 -10.14
C VAL A 176 -13.32 -20.33 -9.99
N LYS A 177 -14.51 -20.63 -9.46
CA LYS A 177 -15.07 -21.97 -9.33
C LYS A 177 -16.52 -21.98 -9.76
N GLY A 178 -16.84 -22.65 -10.84
CA GLY A 178 -18.18 -22.54 -11.44
C GLY A 178 -18.50 -21.09 -11.80
N ASN A 179 -19.54 -20.54 -11.20
CA ASN A 179 -19.95 -19.14 -11.34
C ASN A 179 -19.46 -18.25 -10.19
N GLU A 180 -18.80 -18.83 -9.20
CA GLU A 180 -18.29 -18.12 -8.03
C GLU A 180 -16.85 -17.67 -8.25
N PHE A 181 -16.47 -16.52 -7.67
CA PHE A 181 -15.10 -16.05 -7.65
C PHE A 181 -14.69 -15.60 -6.25
N PHE A 182 -13.39 -15.74 -6.01
CA PHE A 182 -12.77 -15.45 -4.73
C PHE A 182 -11.47 -14.70 -4.99
N LEU A 183 -11.27 -13.57 -4.32
CA LEU A 183 -10.07 -12.77 -4.41
C LEU A 183 -9.66 -12.32 -3.01
N SER A 184 -8.38 -12.30 -2.72
CA SER A 184 -7.87 -11.75 -1.47
C SER A 184 -6.59 -10.95 -1.70
N ALA A 185 -6.30 -10.05 -0.77
CA ALA A 185 -5.09 -9.24 -0.76
C ALA A 185 -4.61 -8.97 0.65
N PHE A 186 -3.28 -8.98 0.84
CA PHE A 186 -2.62 -8.47 2.02
C PHE A 186 -1.24 -7.94 1.63
N SER A 187 -1.11 -6.63 1.52
CA SER A 187 0.15 -5.93 1.20
C SER A 187 0.74 -5.23 2.43
N GLY A 188 0.47 -5.76 3.65
CA GLY A 188 0.99 -5.23 4.90
C GLY A 188 0.12 -4.16 5.59
N SER A 189 -1.04 -3.78 5.01
CA SER A 189 -1.97 -2.84 5.64
C SER A 189 -3.15 -3.56 6.29
N ASN A 190 -4.24 -3.79 5.57
CA ASN A 190 -5.41 -4.54 6.04
C ASN A 190 -5.63 -5.75 5.13
N PRO A 191 -5.90 -6.93 5.69
CA PRO A 191 -6.35 -8.06 4.88
C PRO A 191 -7.74 -7.77 4.31
N SER A 192 -7.98 -8.22 3.09
CA SER A 192 -9.26 -8.11 2.41
C SER A 192 -9.59 -9.37 1.64
N LEU A 193 -10.88 -9.65 1.55
CA LEU A 193 -11.47 -10.75 0.81
C LEU A 193 -12.59 -10.21 -0.04
N ILE A 194 -12.68 -10.66 -1.29
CA ILE A 194 -13.85 -10.47 -2.15
C ILE A 194 -14.36 -11.85 -2.53
N LYS A 195 -15.62 -12.09 -2.38
CA LYS A 195 -16.29 -13.29 -2.86
C LYS A 195 -17.60 -12.91 -3.54
N GLY A 196 -17.93 -13.56 -4.63
CA GLY A 196 -19.13 -13.24 -5.36
C GLY A 196 -19.47 -14.24 -6.44
N THR A 197 -20.51 -13.91 -7.19
CA THR A 197 -21.03 -14.71 -8.29
C THR A 197 -21.19 -13.84 -9.53
N VAL A 198 -21.01 -14.47 -10.69
CA VAL A 198 -21.18 -13.85 -12.01
C VAL A 198 -22.35 -14.51 -12.71
N ASN A 199 -23.22 -13.69 -13.32
CA ASN A 199 -24.32 -14.13 -14.15
C ASN A 199 -24.36 -13.28 -15.43
N GLY A 200 -23.81 -13.82 -16.52
CA GLY A 200 -23.64 -13.06 -17.74
C GLY A 200 -22.69 -11.87 -17.56
N ASP A 201 -23.20 -10.67 -17.85
CA ASP A 201 -22.47 -9.42 -17.71
C ASP A 201 -22.70 -8.71 -16.37
N GLU A 202 -23.37 -9.37 -15.43
CA GLU A 202 -23.58 -8.86 -14.09
C GLU A 202 -22.85 -9.70 -13.05
N LEU A 203 -22.40 -9.04 -11.97
CA LEU A 203 -21.89 -9.73 -10.80
C LEU A 203 -22.44 -9.11 -9.52
N THR A 204 -22.55 -9.96 -8.51
CA THR A 204 -22.80 -9.56 -7.13
C THR A 204 -21.70 -10.12 -6.25
N ALA A 205 -21.16 -9.31 -5.37
CA ALA A 205 -20.08 -9.72 -4.48
C ALA A 205 -20.13 -8.99 -3.15
N GLU A 206 -19.24 -9.39 -2.27
CA GLU A 206 -19.03 -8.80 -0.96
C GLU A 206 -17.54 -8.50 -0.80
N PHE A 207 -17.19 -7.24 -0.48
CA PHE A 207 -15.87 -6.84 -0.02
C PHE A 207 -15.83 -6.98 1.50
N ILE A 208 -15.01 -7.87 2.01
CA ILE A 208 -14.97 -8.26 3.41
C ILE A 208 -13.61 -7.83 3.99
N GLY A 209 -13.63 -6.89 4.90
CA GLY A 209 -12.50 -6.50 5.72
C GLY A 209 -12.57 -7.14 7.10
N PHE A 210 -11.63 -6.80 7.97
CA PHE A 210 -11.64 -7.37 9.30
C PHE A 210 -12.74 -6.79 10.22
N ARG A 211 -13.24 -5.57 9.94
CA ARG A 211 -14.27 -4.88 10.74
C ARG A 211 -15.70 -4.99 10.21
N GLY A 212 -15.87 -5.46 9.01
CA GLY A 212 -17.18 -5.51 8.37
C GLY A 212 -17.09 -5.81 6.89
N SER A 213 -18.23 -5.78 6.23
CA SER A 213 -18.33 -6.03 4.80
C SER A 213 -19.16 -4.97 4.08
N GLN A 214 -18.97 -4.89 2.76
CA GLN A 214 -19.70 -4.00 1.86
C GLN A 214 -20.13 -4.80 0.62
N ALA A 215 -21.37 -4.65 0.22
CA ALA A 215 -21.87 -5.25 -1.01
C ALA A 215 -21.21 -4.59 -2.23
N ILE A 216 -20.93 -5.41 -3.25
CA ILE A 216 -20.49 -4.97 -4.58
C ILE A 216 -21.54 -5.39 -5.58
N LYS A 217 -21.95 -4.47 -6.44
CA LYS A 217 -22.67 -4.76 -7.69
C LYS A 217 -21.78 -4.34 -8.84
N GLY A 218 -21.65 -5.19 -9.85
CA GLY A 218 -20.81 -4.94 -11.01
C GLY A 218 -21.52 -5.25 -12.30
N THR A 219 -21.26 -4.44 -13.33
CA THR A 219 -21.71 -4.69 -14.70
C THR A 219 -20.48 -4.64 -15.61
N ARG A 220 -20.34 -5.63 -16.50
CA ARG A 220 -19.24 -5.68 -17.46
C ARG A 220 -19.30 -4.46 -18.37
N ASN A 221 -18.18 -3.75 -18.49
CA ASN A 221 -18.08 -2.58 -19.34
C ASN A 221 -16.61 -2.36 -19.73
N GLU A 222 -16.28 -2.68 -20.98
CA GLU A 222 -14.91 -2.48 -21.51
C GLU A 222 -14.50 -1.01 -21.59
N LYS A 223 -15.48 -0.09 -21.48
CA LYS A 223 -15.29 1.36 -21.43
C LYS A 223 -15.47 1.94 -20.02
N ALA A 224 -15.45 1.07 -18.98
CA ALA A 224 -15.52 1.53 -17.61
C ALA A 224 -14.40 2.52 -17.31
N ALA A 225 -14.76 3.69 -16.79
CA ALA A 225 -13.83 4.75 -16.47
C ALA A 225 -14.27 5.49 -15.21
N LEU A 226 -13.30 6.01 -14.47
CA LEU A 226 -13.51 6.93 -13.36
C LEU A 226 -13.71 8.36 -13.89
N PRO A 227 -14.26 9.26 -13.06
CA PRO A 227 -14.17 10.69 -13.32
C PRO A 227 -12.70 11.11 -13.52
N ASP A 228 -12.48 12.13 -14.37
CA ASP A 228 -11.15 12.64 -14.63
C ASP A 228 -10.48 13.14 -13.33
N ALA A 229 -9.35 12.55 -12.98
CA ALA A 229 -8.59 12.84 -11.76
C ALA A 229 -8.10 14.30 -11.70
N TYR A 230 -8.00 14.98 -12.83
CA TYR A 230 -7.60 16.39 -12.92
C TYR A 230 -8.73 17.38 -12.63
N THR A 231 -9.98 16.91 -12.50
CA THR A 231 -11.15 17.75 -12.23
C THR A 231 -11.66 17.67 -10.80
N LEU A 232 -11.16 16.73 -10.01
CA LEU A 232 -11.68 16.42 -8.67
C LEU A 232 -11.25 17.43 -7.61
N THR A 233 -9.95 17.76 -7.56
CA THR A 233 -9.41 18.82 -6.72
C THR A 233 -8.97 19.96 -7.63
N THR A 234 -9.40 21.18 -7.35
CA THR A 234 -9.10 22.36 -8.16
C THR A 234 -8.50 23.49 -7.33
N LEU A 235 -7.85 24.43 -7.99
CA LEU A 235 -7.46 25.69 -7.37
C LEU A 235 -8.70 26.60 -7.28
N LYS A 236 -8.93 27.24 -6.13
CA LYS A 236 -9.99 28.23 -6.00
C LYS A 236 -9.72 29.45 -6.90
N GLU A 237 -10.78 30.05 -7.41
CA GLU A 237 -10.67 31.20 -8.29
C GLU A 237 -9.86 32.34 -7.64
N GLY A 238 -8.90 32.88 -8.36
CA GLY A 238 -8.01 33.93 -7.89
C GLY A 238 -7.02 33.54 -6.80
N ALA A 239 -7.00 32.30 -6.35
CA ALA A 239 -6.08 31.87 -5.30
C ALA A 239 -4.65 31.72 -5.82
N ASP A 240 -3.67 32.14 -5.03
CA ASP A 240 -2.25 31.84 -5.22
C ASP A 240 -1.87 30.64 -4.33
N PHE A 241 -1.44 29.55 -4.96
CA PHE A 241 -1.04 28.37 -4.23
C PHE A 241 0.33 28.57 -3.59
N ASN A 242 0.34 28.62 -2.28
CA ASN A 242 1.57 28.71 -1.51
C ASN A 242 1.39 28.02 -0.16
N PHE A 243 2.50 27.66 0.46
CA PHE A 243 2.54 27.09 1.79
C PHE A 243 3.88 27.39 2.47
N THR A 244 3.91 27.26 3.78
CA THR A 244 5.13 27.22 4.59
C THR A 244 4.95 26.18 5.69
N PHE A 245 5.78 25.13 5.64
CA PHE A 245 5.76 24.06 6.62
C PHE A 245 7.19 23.70 7.07
N PRO A 246 7.37 23.12 8.25
CA PRO A 246 8.67 22.66 8.69
C PRO A 246 9.13 21.45 7.88
N ASP A 247 10.38 21.46 7.45
CA ASP A 247 11.07 20.24 6.96
C ASP A 247 11.01 19.16 8.05
N ALA A 248 10.56 17.97 7.67
CA ALA A 248 10.23 16.89 8.62
C ALA A 248 11.45 16.41 9.42
N PHE A 249 12.68 16.66 8.95
CA PHE A 249 13.92 16.15 9.56
C PHE A 249 14.70 17.21 10.32
N THR A 250 14.69 18.43 9.83
CA THR A 250 15.48 19.55 10.37
C THR A 250 14.65 20.57 11.14
N GLY A 251 13.32 20.61 10.95
CA GLY A 251 12.41 21.59 11.53
C GLY A 251 12.49 23.00 10.91
N LYS A 252 13.37 23.22 9.92
CA LYS A 252 13.46 24.50 9.23
C LYS A 252 12.20 24.77 8.43
N GLN A 253 11.69 26.00 8.50
CA GLN A 253 10.56 26.41 7.66
C GLN A 253 10.96 26.42 6.19
N VAL A 254 10.15 25.78 5.37
CA VAL A 254 10.33 25.70 3.90
C VAL A 254 9.06 26.22 3.24
N SER A 255 9.21 27.14 2.33
CA SER A 255 8.14 27.74 1.53
C SER A 255 8.31 27.42 0.06
N LEU A 256 7.21 27.29 -0.67
CA LEU A 256 7.25 27.20 -2.14
C LEU A 256 7.95 28.40 -2.78
N LYS A 257 7.99 29.57 -2.08
CA LYS A 257 8.65 30.80 -2.54
C LYS A 257 10.16 30.85 -2.28
N ASP A 258 10.73 29.81 -1.67
CA ASP A 258 12.17 29.79 -1.38
C ASP A 258 13.01 29.79 -2.66
N PRO A 259 14.22 30.38 -2.63
CA PRO A 259 15.11 30.45 -3.79
C PRO A 259 15.40 29.12 -4.47
N LYS A 260 15.37 28.03 -3.72
CA LYS A 260 15.57 26.65 -4.23
C LYS A 260 14.58 26.29 -5.33
N TYR A 261 13.33 26.76 -5.24
CA TYR A 261 12.24 26.39 -6.14
C TYR A 261 11.99 27.43 -7.23
N LYS A 262 12.52 28.64 -7.04
CA LYS A 262 12.30 29.76 -7.98
C LYS A 262 12.84 29.44 -9.38
N GLY A 263 11.98 29.59 -10.38
CA GLY A 263 12.33 29.34 -11.78
C GLY A 263 12.44 27.88 -12.17
N LYS A 264 12.00 26.97 -11.29
CA LYS A 264 11.94 25.53 -11.57
C LYS A 264 10.49 25.06 -11.73
N ALA A 265 10.30 23.96 -12.44
CA ALA A 265 9.06 23.20 -12.35
C ALA A 265 9.01 22.52 -10.99
N VAL A 266 7.89 22.62 -10.29
CA VAL A 266 7.74 21.99 -8.96
C VAL A 266 6.55 21.05 -8.94
N ILE A 267 6.78 19.83 -8.50
CA ILE A 267 5.75 18.82 -8.25
C ILE A 267 5.55 18.77 -6.75
N VAL A 268 4.32 19.05 -6.29
CA VAL A 268 3.97 18.92 -4.87
C VAL A 268 3.07 17.73 -4.71
N THR A 269 3.47 16.73 -3.91
CA THR A 269 2.63 15.58 -3.56
C THR A 269 2.14 15.71 -2.12
N ILE A 270 0.83 15.68 -1.92
CA ILE A 270 0.19 15.60 -0.61
C ILE A 270 0.14 14.13 -0.22
N LEU A 271 0.86 13.74 0.81
CA LEU A 271 1.07 12.32 1.15
C LEU A 271 0.88 12.02 2.64
N GLY A 272 0.89 10.74 2.98
CA GLY A 272 1.06 10.23 4.34
C GLY A 272 1.83 8.92 4.34
N SER A 273 2.75 8.74 5.29
CA SER A 273 3.56 7.51 5.39
C SER A 273 2.72 6.24 5.63
N TRP A 274 1.51 6.40 6.08
CA TRP A 274 0.52 5.36 6.39
C TRP A 274 -0.34 4.93 5.19
N CYS A 275 -0.26 5.65 4.06
CA CYS A 275 -1.16 5.51 2.92
C CYS A 275 -0.55 4.57 1.86
N PRO A 276 -1.18 3.44 1.50
CA PRO A 276 -0.63 2.50 0.52
C PRO A 276 -0.36 3.14 -0.86
N ASN A 277 -1.31 3.91 -1.39
CA ASN A 277 -1.16 4.56 -2.69
C ASN A 277 -0.07 5.65 -2.68
N CYS A 278 0.15 6.33 -1.55
CA CYS A 278 1.27 7.27 -1.39
C CYS A 278 2.63 6.55 -1.40
N ILE A 279 2.66 5.32 -0.90
CA ILE A 279 3.85 4.47 -0.95
C ILE A 279 4.16 4.06 -2.39
N ASP A 280 3.14 3.69 -3.16
CA ASP A 280 3.30 3.35 -4.57
C ASP A 280 3.70 4.56 -5.40
N GLU A 281 3.14 5.75 -5.11
CA GLU A 281 3.59 7.00 -5.72
C GLU A 281 5.05 7.33 -5.36
N ALA A 282 5.47 7.12 -4.11
CA ALA A 282 6.86 7.35 -3.70
C ALA A 282 7.83 6.36 -4.38
N LEU A 283 7.40 5.11 -4.60
CA LEU A 283 8.15 4.12 -5.38
C LEU A 283 8.36 4.54 -6.84
N PHE A 284 7.40 5.25 -7.41
CA PHE A 284 7.50 5.85 -8.75
C PHE A 284 8.34 7.14 -8.74
N LEU A 285 8.00 8.10 -7.86
CA LEU A 285 8.61 9.43 -7.84
C LEU A 285 10.09 9.43 -7.44
N SER A 286 10.52 8.54 -6.52
CA SER A 286 11.90 8.55 -6.05
C SER A 286 12.93 8.24 -7.14
N PRO A 287 12.86 7.11 -7.88
CA PRO A 287 13.77 6.87 -8.99
C PRO A 287 13.61 7.88 -10.13
N TRP A 288 12.36 8.30 -10.39
CA TRP A 288 12.09 9.31 -11.40
C TRP A 288 12.80 10.64 -11.08
N TYR A 289 12.70 11.12 -9.84
CA TYR A 289 13.35 12.36 -9.41
C TYR A 289 14.87 12.27 -9.51
N LYS A 290 15.46 11.17 -9.07
CA LYS A 290 16.93 10.94 -9.19
C LYS A 290 17.42 11.07 -10.63
N ALA A 291 16.65 10.55 -11.58
CA ALA A 291 16.98 10.62 -13.00
C ALA A 291 16.73 12.02 -13.62
N ASN A 292 15.84 12.82 -13.04
CA ASN A 292 15.34 14.05 -13.67
C ASN A 292 15.67 15.37 -12.94
N LYS A 293 16.14 15.35 -11.68
CA LYS A 293 16.40 16.57 -10.87
C LYS A 293 17.29 17.61 -11.54
N ASN A 294 18.24 17.18 -12.38
CA ASN A 294 19.15 18.09 -13.09
C ASN A 294 18.49 18.82 -14.28
N ARG A 295 17.23 18.52 -14.61
CA ARG A 295 16.47 19.17 -15.68
C ARG A 295 15.78 20.47 -15.24
N GLY A 296 15.95 20.88 -13.98
CA GLY A 296 15.26 22.05 -13.41
C GLY A 296 13.86 21.73 -12.88
N VAL A 297 13.69 20.51 -12.35
CA VAL A 297 12.50 20.07 -11.64
C VAL A 297 12.80 19.79 -10.18
N GLU A 298 11.88 20.15 -9.29
CA GLU A 298 11.92 19.81 -7.87
C GLU A 298 10.65 19.06 -7.47
N ILE A 299 10.75 18.22 -6.44
CA ILE A 299 9.59 17.57 -5.81
C ILE A 299 9.54 18.00 -4.34
N ILE A 300 8.34 18.24 -3.81
CA ILE A 300 8.07 18.53 -2.40
C ILE A 300 6.96 17.59 -1.93
N GLY A 301 7.22 16.79 -0.93
CA GLY A 301 6.19 16.02 -0.24
C GLY A 301 5.60 16.81 0.93
N LEU A 302 4.30 17.02 0.94
CA LEU A 302 3.55 17.58 2.08
C LEU A 302 2.94 16.42 2.87
N ALA A 303 3.59 16.03 3.96
CA ALA A 303 3.23 14.86 4.74
C ALA A 303 2.20 15.20 5.83
N PHE A 304 1.06 14.51 5.79
CA PHE A 304 0.05 14.51 6.83
C PHE A 304 0.07 13.16 7.55
N GLU A 305 0.34 13.17 8.85
CA GLU A 305 0.57 11.96 9.63
C GLU A 305 -0.55 11.67 10.62
N ARG A 306 -0.65 10.41 11.08
CA ARG A 306 -1.72 9.96 11.99
C ARG A 306 -1.72 10.66 13.35
N LYS A 307 -0.63 11.31 13.71
CA LYS A 307 -0.51 12.15 14.90
C LYS A 307 0.02 13.52 14.48
N ASN A 308 -0.55 14.58 15.03
CA ASN A 308 -0.03 15.93 14.86
C ASN A 308 1.14 16.16 15.82
N ASP A 309 2.19 15.36 15.64
CA ASP A 309 3.40 15.32 16.48
C ASP A 309 4.63 15.26 15.57
N PRO A 310 5.49 16.30 15.57
CA PRO A 310 6.69 16.34 14.72
C PRO A 310 7.67 15.20 14.97
N ALA A 311 7.81 14.72 16.22
CA ALA A 311 8.73 13.63 16.53
C ALA A 311 8.23 12.30 15.99
N PHE A 312 6.91 12.04 16.11
CA PHE A 312 6.27 10.90 15.49
C PHE A 312 6.40 10.96 13.96
N ALA A 313 6.06 12.11 13.36
CA ALA A 313 6.17 12.33 11.91
C ALA A 313 7.59 12.08 11.40
N LYS A 314 8.60 12.66 12.07
CA LYS A 314 10.02 12.45 11.73
C LYS A 314 10.38 10.98 11.69
N THR A 315 10.05 10.21 12.72
CA THR A 315 10.35 8.77 12.78
C THR A 315 9.74 8.00 11.61
N ARG A 316 8.46 8.29 11.27
CA ARG A 316 7.75 7.62 10.18
C ARG A 316 8.32 7.99 8.81
N LEU A 317 8.59 9.27 8.60
CA LEU A 317 9.10 9.80 7.34
C LEU A 317 10.57 9.45 7.10
N GLU A 318 11.39 9.31 8.17
CA GLU A 318 12.74 8.76 8.05
C GLU A 318 12.74 7.30 7.56
N ALA A 319 11.83 6.47 8.08
CA ALA A 319 11.66 5.10 7.63
C ALA A 319 11.24 5.05 6.14
N LEU A 320 10.27 5.88 5.74
CA LEU A 320 9.83 6.02 4.35
C LEU A 320 10.98 6.47 3.45
N LYS A 321 11.67 7.56 3.84
CA LYS A 321 12.80 8.15 3.10
C LYS A 321 13.93 7.15 2.89
N LYS A 322 14.32 6.44 3.95
CA LYS A 322 15.37 5.41 3.91
C LYS A 322 14.97 4.22 3.04
N ARG A 323 13.72 3.77 3.15
CA ARG A 323 13.25 2.59 2.42
C ARG A 323 13.27 2.80 0.91
N PHE A 324 12.86 3.97 0.45
CA PHE A 324 12.72 4.28 -0.98
C PHE A 324 13.81 5.21 -1.52
N ASP A 325 14.83 5.52 -0.71
CA ASP A 325 15.93 6.43 -1.08
C ASP A 325 15.39 7.76 -1.64
N ILE A 326 14.45 8.37 -0.93
CA ILE A 326 13.82 9.64 -1.33
C ILE A 326 14.83 10.77 -1.16
N GLN A 327 15.09 11.51 -2.24
CA GLN A 327 16.04 12.62 -2.27
C GLN A 327 15.38 14.00 -2.37
N TYR A 328 14.07 14.07 -2.49
CA TYR A 328 13.32 15.34 -2.46
C TYR A 328 12.91 15.72 -1.04
N ASP A 329 12.48 17.00 -0.89
CA ASP A 329 12.08 17.53 0.41
C ASP A 329 10.76 16.93 0.88
N ILE A 330 10.68 16.58 2.17
CA ILE A 330 9.44 16.17 2.81
C ILE A 330 9.17 17.10 3.97
N LEU A 331 8.04 17.78 3.93
CA LEU A 331 7.61 18.74 4.95
C LEU A 331 6.49 18.14 5.79
N PHE A 332 6.52 18.37 7.09
CA PHE A 332 5.44 17.95 7.98
C PHE A 332 4.31 18.98 7.94
N ALA A 333 3.17 18.64 7.34
CA ALA A 333 2.05 19.55 7.13
C ALA A 333 0.90 19.34 8.14
N GLY A 334 0.96 18.32 9.00
CA GLY A 334 0.03 18.14 10.12
C GLY A 334 -0.69 16.79 10.18
N LEU A 335 -1.95 16.83 10.63
CA LEU A 335 -2.75 15.63 10.91
C LEU A 335 -3.33 15.01 9.62
N ALA A 336 -3.31 13.68 9.52
CA ALA A 336 -3.89 12.88 8.45
C ALA A 336 -5.44 12.87 8.52
N ASP A 337 -6.01 14.01 8.29
CA ASP A 337 -7.44 14.25 8.19
C ASP A 337 -7.72 15.15 6.97
N LYS A 338 -8.70 14.79 6.14
CA LYS A 338 -8.99 15.53 4.90
C LYS A 338 -9.44 16.96 5.14
N LYS A 339 -10.22 17.21 6.21
CA LYS A 339 -10.67 18.55 6.59
C LYS A 339 -9.48 19.39 7.09
N PHE A 340 -8.62 18.77 7.91
CA PHE A 340 -7.40 19.43 8.36
C PHE A 340 -6.49 19.78 7.19
N ALA A 341 -6.25 18.83 6.29
CA ALA A 341 -5.40 19.05 5.10
C ALA A 341 -5.98 20.16 4.19
N SER A 342 -7.30 20.17 3.98
CA SER A 342 -7.98 21.22 3.22
C SER A 342 -7.85 22.61 3.90
N ALA A 343 -7.92 22.67 5.23
CA ALA A 343 -7.73 23.92 5.98
C ALA A 343 -6.26 24.39 5.95
N ALA A 344 -5.31 23.45 5.96
CA ALA A 344 -3.87 23.76 5.85
C ALA A 344 -3.45 24.22 4.43
N LEU A 345 -4.23 23.90 3.41
CA LEU A 345 -4.00 24.26 2.01
C LEU A 345 -5.22 25.02 1.44
N PRO A 346 -5.52 26.21 1.94
CA PRO A 346 -6.78 26.92 1.69
C PRO A 346 -6.97 27.38 0.23
N ALA A 347 -5.91 27.39 -0.58
CA ALA A 347 -5.97 27.70 -2.01
C ALA A 347 -6.65 26.59 -2.84
N LEU A 348 -6.66 25.34 -2.33
CA LEU A 348 -7.34 24.20 -2.97
C LEU A 348 -8.84 24.24 -2.65
N SER A 349 -9.67 23.74 -3.57
CA SER A 349 -11.11 23.52 -3.31
C SER A 349 -11.27 22.62 -2.09
N GLU A 350 -10.60 21.47 -2.11
CA GLU A 350 -10.49 20.52 -1.00
C GLU A 350 -9.37 19.50 -1.27
N VAL A 351 -8.90 18.82 -0.23
CA VAL A 351 -8.01 17.65 -0.32
C VAL A 351 -8.86 16.39 -0.22
N LEU A 352 -9.21 15.82 -1.38
CA LEU A 352 -10.07 14.63 -1.47
C LEU A 352 -9.34 13.33 -1.20
N SER A 353 -8.04 13.27 -1.53
CA SER A 353 -7.25 12.04 -1.46
C SER A 353 -5.84 12.27 -0.96
N PHE A 354 -5.30 11.22 -0.39
CA PHE A 354 -3.87 10.97 -0.28
C PHE A 354 -3.54 9.78 -1.23
N PRO A 355 -2.66 9.97 -2.27
CA PRO A 355 -2.01 11.23 -2.60
C PRO A 355 -2.89 12.18 -3.42
N THR A 356 -2.44 13.43 -3.51
CA THR A 356 -2.87 14.44 -4.50
C THR A 356 -1.63 15.16 -4.99
N THR A 357 -1.43 15.21 -6.31
CA THR A 357 -0.22 15.75 -6.93
C THR A 357 -0.52 17.05 -7.67
N ILE A 358 0.24 18.12 -7.37
CA ILE A 358 0.06 19.46 -7.89
C ILE A 358 1.25 19.78 -8.78
N TYR A 359 0.99 20.20 -10.00
CA TYR A 359 1.98 20.53 -11.04
C TYR A 359 2.12 22.04 -11.17
N ILE A 360 3.31 22.56 -10.90
CA ILE A 360 3.61 24.01 -10.84
C ILE A 360 4.70 24.33 -11.86
N ASP A 361 4.46 25.34 -12.68
CA ASP A 361 5.42 25.78 -13.71
C ASP A 361 6.53 26.66 -13.14
N LYS A 362 7.49 27.02 -13.99
CA LYS A 362 8.64 27.90 -13.66
C LYS A 362 8.26 29.30 -13.18
N ALA A 363 7.05 29.78 -13.52
CA ALA A 363 6.51 31.04 -13.03
C ALA A 363 5.81 30.91 -11.66
N GLY A 364 5.78 29.71 -11.07
CA GLY A 364 5.11 29.43 -9.81
C GLY A 364 3.59 29.28 -9.93
N LYS A 365 3.06 29.06 -11.14
CA LYS A 365 1.62 28.89 -11.38
C LYS A 365 1.25 27.41 -11.40
N VAL A 366 0.19 27.05 -10.67
CA VAL A 366 -0.43 25.72 -10.74
C VAL A 366 -1.02 25.53 -12.13
N ARG A 367 -0.67 24.44 -12.80
CA ARG A 367 -1.14 24.08 -14.14
C ARG A 367 -2.14 22.94 -14.12
N LYS A 368 -1.90 21.94 -13.27
CA LYS A 368 -2.76 20.76 -13.11
C LYS A 368 -2.75 20.30 -11.65
N ILE A 369 -3.79 19.61 -11.27
CA ILE A 369 -3.88 18.91 -9.97
C ILE A 369 -4.44 17.52 -10.26
N HIS A 370 -3.71 16.49 -9.92
CA HIS A 370 -4.12 15.09 -10.07
C HIS A 370 -4.51 14.51 -8.72
N THR A 371 -5.75 14.07 -8.58
CA THR A 371 -6.28 13.48 -7.33
C THR A 371 -6.16 11.97 -7.38
N GLY A 372 -5.57 11.38 -6.34
CA GLY A 372 -5.36 9.93 -6.24
C GLY A 372 -4.10 9.48 -6.98
N TYR A 373 -3.91 8.17 -7.03
CA TYR A 373 -2.79 7.53 -7.73
C TYR A 373 -3.24 6.22 -8.37
N THR A 374 -2.85 6.02 -9.59
CA THR A 374 -3.12 4.81 -10.36
C THR A 374 -1.84 3.98 -10.39
N GLY A 375 -1.77 2.94 -9.54
CA GLY A 375 -0.57 2.16 -9.31
C GLY A 375 -0.35 1.00 -10.30
N PRO A 376 0.79 0.30 -10.20
CA PRO A 376 1.18 -0.76 -11.14
C PRO A 376 0.17 -1.90 -11.29
N ALA A 377 -0.62 -2.18 -10.25
CA ALA A 377 -1.66 -3.23 -10.27
C ALA A 377 -2.74 -2.99 -11.33
N THR A 378 -2.85 -1.78 -11.85
CA THR A 378 -3.88 -1.37 -12.80
C THR A 378 -3.50 -1.61 -14.28
N GLY A 379 -2.27 -2.09 -14.54
CA GLY A 379 -1.79 -2.42 -15.88
C GLY A 379 -1.78 -1.19 -16.81
N LYS A 380 -2.59 -1.22 -17.88
CA LYS A 380 -2.63 -0.15 -18.89
C LYS A 380 -2.91 1.24 -18.30
N TYR A 381 -3.70 1.35 -17.24
CA TYR A 381 -3.99 2.64 -16.61
C TYR A 381 -2.76 3.23 -15.90
N TYR A 382 -1.89 2.39 -15.37
CA TYR A 382 -0.61 2.84 -14.84
C TYR A 382 0.34 3.30 -15.96
N GLU A 383 0.38 2.58 -17.08
CA GLU A 383 1.18 2.99 -18.24
C GLU A 383 0.73 4.35 -18.81
N GLU A 384 -0.58 4.55 -18.89
CA GLU A 384 -1.18 5.85 -19.26
C GLU A 384 -0.81 6.95 -18.27
N PHE A 385 -0.95 6.68 -16.96
CA PHE A 385 -0.53 7.62 -15.90
C PHE A 385 0.95 8.01 -16.04
N VAL A 386 1.85 7.04 -16.23
CA VAL A 386 3.30 7.31 -16.37
C VAL A 386 3.58 8.17 -17.61
N LYS A 387 2.88 7.91 -18.70
CA LYS A 387 2.99 8.69 -19.93
C LYS A 387 2.54 10.13 -19.70
N GLU A 388 1.33 10.33 -19.18
CA GLU A 388 0.75 11.65 -18.89
C GLU A 388 1.60 12.43 -17.91
N PHE A 389 2.08 11.82 -16.82
CA PHE A 389 2.99 12.44 -15.87
C PHE A 389 4.24 13.01 -16.54
N ASN A 390 4.86 12.24 -17.43
CA ASN A 390 6.05 12.68 -18.15
C ASN A 390 5.73 13.81 -19.16
N GLU A 391 4.60 13.76 -19.84
CA GLU A 391 4.14 14.79 -20.75
C GLU A 391 3.87 16.10 -19.99
N ASP A 392 3.18 16.03 -18.85
CA ASP A 392 2.90 17.18 -17.99
C ASP A 392 4.18 17.84 -17.50
N VAL A 393 5.13 17.06 -16.95
CA VAL A 393 6.41 17.61 -16.50
C VAL A 393 7.21 18.23 -17.66
N ASN A 394 7.22 17.59 -18.82
CA ASN A 394 7.85 18.17 -20.02
C ASN A 394 7.18 19.49 -20.44
N GLY A 395 5.87 19.60 -20.29
CA GLY A 395 5.11 20.83 -20.50
C GLY A 395 5.53 21.95 -19.55
N LEU A 396 5.64 21.64 -18.24
CA LEU A 396 6.09 22.59 -17.22
C LEU A 396 7.51 23.10 -17.49
N LEU A 397 8.40 22.22 -17.94
CA LEU A 397 9.80 22.58 -18.26
C LEU A 397 9.93 23.46 -19.48
N LYS A 398 8.99 23.38 -20.46
CA LYS A 398 8.97 24.23 -21.68
C LYS A 398 8.28 25.55 -21.44
N ALA A 399 7.38 25.67 -20.46
CA ALA A 399 6.65 26.88 -20.17
C ALA A 399 7.62 28.02 -19.79
N THR A 400 7.94 28.89 -20.71
CA THR A 400 8.58 30.19 -20.46
C THR A 400 7.49 31.13 -19.97
N GLY A 401 7.74 31.88 -18.91
CA GLY A 401 6.78 32.67 -18.13
C GLY A 401 5.99 33.76 -18.89
N ASP A 402 5.50 33.52 -20.10
CA ASP A 402 4.48 34.36 -20.72
C ASP A 402 3.65 33.61 -21.77
N LYS A 403 2.32 33.91 -21.73
CA LYS A 403 1.21 33.46 -22.58
C LYS A 403 0.57 32.12 -22.22
N SER A 404 -0.70 32.26 -21.82
CA SER A 404 -1.79 31.29 -21.79
C SER A 404 -1.68 30.18 -22.86
N ALA A 405 -0.88 29.16 -22.58
CA ALA A 405 -1.03 27.87 -23.24
C ALA A 405 -2.10 27.10 -22.47
N LYS A 406 -3.30 26.99 -23.03
CA LYS A 406 -4.24 25.92 -22.67
C LYS A 406 -3.53 24.61 -22.97
N LEU A 407 -3.18 23.87 -21.93
CA LEU A 407 -2.84 22.43 -22.00
C LEU A 407 -4.13 21.61 -22.02
#